data_f61d2eaed517b129a760dbe5c1a48cbd
#
_entry.id   f61d2eaed517b129a760dbe5c1a48cbd
#
_cell.length_a   1.000
_cell.length_b   1.000
_cell.length_c   1.000
_cell.angle_alpha   90.00
_cell.angle_beta   90.00
_cell.angle_gamma   90.00
#
_symmetry.space_group_name_H-M   'P 1'
#
loop_
_entity.id
_entity.type
_entity.pdbx_description
1 polymer ?
#
loop_
_entity_poly.entity_id
_entity_poly.type
_entity_poly.pdbx_seq_one_letter_code
_entity_poly.pdbx_strand_id
1 'polypeptide(L)'
;MSKNDDQLSKLGKPVGIPASPEAAELERAKNPHRDTHYIARFTAPEFTSLCPITGQPDFAHLVIDYAPDAWILESKSFKLYLSSFRNEGAFHEDCTVAIGKRVTEAIEPHWLRIGGYWFPRGGMPIDVFWQWGELPQGVWLPDQNVSPYRGRG
;
A
#
# COMPACT_ATOMS: atom_id res chain seq x y z
N MET A 1 -15.14 -27.22 2.88
CA MET A 1 -14.45 -26.07 3.46
C MET A 1 -12.96 -26.23 3.24
N SER A 2 -12.39 -25.37 2.44
CA SER A 2 -10.95 -25.40 2.13
C SER A 2 -10.17 -24.96 3.37
N LYS A 3 -9.09 -25.66 3.69
CA LYS A 3 -8.20 -25.37 4.84
C LYS A 3 -7.49 -23.99 4.80
N ASN A 4 -7.86 -23.12 3.89
CA ASN A 4 -7.19 -21.84 3.66
C ASN A 4 -7.92 -20.62 4.21
N ASP A 5 -9.17 -20.75 4.67
CA ASP A 5 -9.86 -19.67 5.37
C ASP A 5 -9.34 -19.46 6.79
N ASP A 6 -8.62 -20.47 7.34
CA ASP A 6 -8.01 -20.39 8.67
C ASP A 6 -6.76 -19.52 8.76
N GLN A 7 -6.25 -19.01 7.62
CA GLN A 7 -5.05 -18.16 7.60
C GLN A 7 -5.33 -16.66 7.80
N LEU A 8 -6.59 -16.25 7.75
CA LEU A 8 -6.96 -14.83 7.93
C LEU A 8 -7.28 -14.56 9.40
N SER A 9 -6.25 -14.22 10.17
CA SER A 9 -6.37 -14.06 11.62
C SER A 9 -7.10 -12.80 12.06
N LYS A 10 -7.17 -11.79 11.20
CA LYS A 10 -7.67 -10.45 11.52
C LYS A 10 -9.08 -10.17 10.99
N LEU A 11 -9.49 -10.92 9.98
CA LEU A 11 -10.78 -10.72 9.33
C LEU A 11 -11.93 -10.98 10.29
N GLY A 12 -12.85 -10.02 10.43
CA GLY A 12 -14.03 -10.12 11.30
C GLY A 12 -13.77 -10.06 12.80
N LYS A 13 -12.54 -9.79 13.25
CA LYS A 13 -12.15 -9.68 14.65
C LYS A 13 -11.69 -8.28 15.01
N PRO A 14 -11.95 -7.79 16.25
CA PRO A 14 -11.32 -6.57 16.73
C PRO A 14 -9.81 -6.83 16.93
N VAL A 15 -8.98 -6.01 16.25
CA VAL A 15 -7.52 -6.08 16.35
C VAL A 15 -6.97 -4.68 16.54
N GLY A 16 -6.02 -4.51 17.46
CA GLY A 16 -5.34 -3.26 17.70
C GLY A 16 -4.38 -2.89 16.54
N ILE A 17 -4.03 -1.61 16.46
CA ILE A 17 -3.00 -1.12 15.53
C ILE A 17 -1.65 -1.69 15.97
N PRO A 18 -0.85 -2.28 15.05
CA PRO A 18 0.51 -2.73 15.38
C PRO A 18 1.37 -1.59 15.92
N ALA A 19 2.31 -1.91 16.79
CA ALA A 19 3.18 -0.93 17.43
C ALA A 19 4.15 -0.25 16.46
N SER A 20 4.50 -0.95 15.37
CA SER A 20 5.39 -0.46 14.32
C SER A 20 5.08 -1.16 12.98
N PRO A 21 5.54 -0.61 11.84
CA PRO A 21 5.43 -1.30 10.55
C PRO A 21 6.11 -2.67 10.53
N GLU A 22 7.23 -2.82 11.24
CA GLU A 22 7.95 -4.10 11.33
C GLU A 22 7.14 -5.15 12.11
N ALA A 23 6.38 -4.73 13.11
CA ALA A 23 5.53 -5.63 13.90
C ALA A 23 4.22 -5.99 13.19
N ALA A 24 3.86 -5.26 12.13
CA ALA A 24 2.65 -5.54 11.36
C ALA A 24 2.81 -6.78 10.48
N GLU A 25 1.75 -7.55 10.37
CA GLU A 25 1.69 -8.71 9.48
C GLU A 25 0.73 -8.44 8.34
N LEU A 26 1.20 -8.61 7.09
CA LEU A 26 0.35 -8.59 5.92
C LEU A 26 -0.18 -10.00 5.65
N GLU A 27 -1.49 -10.12 5.61
CA GLU A 27 -2.18 -11.37 5.28
C GLU A 27 -2.54 -11.40 3.80
N ARG A 28 -2.70 -12.61 3.28
CA ARG A 28 -3.06 -12.86 1.88
C ARG A 28 -4.11 -13.95 1.78
N ALA A 29 -4.96 -13.85 0.77
CA ALA A 29 -5.93 -14.87 0.42
C ALA A 29 -5.62 -15.44 -0.97
N LYS A 30 -6.15 -16.61 -1.27
CA LYS A 30 -6.01 -17.19 -2.61
C LYS A 30 -6.72 -16.32 -3.66
N ASN A 31 -6.03 -16.08 -4.77
CA ASN A 31 -6.65 -15.45 -5.92
C ASN A 31 -7.66 -16.41 -6.57
N PRO A 32 -8.97 -16.08 -6.56
CA PRO A 32 -10.00 -16.94 -7.14
C PRO A 32 -9.97 -16.97 -8.67
N HIS A 33 -9.26 -16.04 -9.31
CA HIS A 33 -9.17 -15.87 -10.76
C HIS A 33 -7.73 -15.92 -11.26
N ARG A 34 -6.98 -16.93 -10.85
CA ARG A 34 -5.57 -17.08 -11.26
C ARG A 34 -5.39 -17.32 -12.76
N ASP A 35 -6.44 -17.74 -13.45
CA ASP A 35 -6.47 -18.02 -14.89
C ASP A 35 -6.62 -16.78 -15.76
N THR A 36 -6.79 -15.61 -15.17
CA THR A 36 -6.96 -14.35 -15.90
C THR A 36 -6.13 -13.23 -15.28
N HIS A 37 -5.80 -12.22 -16.08
CA HIS A 37 -5.08 -11.04 -15.63
C HIS A 37 -6.02 -9.88 -15.35
N TYR A 38 -5.88 -9.28 -14.20
CA TYR A 38 -6.62 -8.08 -13.79
C TYR A 38 -5.79 -7.23 -12.85
N ILE A 39 -6.24 -6.01 -12.61
CA ILE A 39 -5.60 -5.08 -11.68
C ILE A 39 -6.50 -4.89 -10.47
N ALA A 40 -5.92 -5.02 -9.29
CA ALA A 40 -6.53 -4.59 -8.04
C ALA A 40 -5.87 -3.29 -7.57
N ARG A 41 -6.67 -2.34 -7.10
CA ARG A 41 -6.18 -1.04 -6.61
C ARG A 41 -6.58 -0.83 -5.16
N PHE A 42 -5.60 -0.49 -4.34
CA PHE A 42 -5.81 0.10 -3.02
C PHE A 42 -5.51 1.58 -3.05
N THR A 43 -6.41 2.37 -2.50
CA THR A 43 -6.25 3.81 -2.37
C THR A 43 -6.31 4.17 -0.90
N ALA A 44 -5.27 4.84 -0.39
CA ALA A 44 -5.20 5.32 0.98
C ALA A 44 -5.00 6.85 0.97
N PRO A 45 -6.11 7.63 0.93
CA PRO A 45 -6.02 9.08 0.76
C PRO A 45 -5.61 9.83 2.02
N GLU A 46 -5.60 9.17 3.16
CA GLU A 46 -5.33 9.78 4.48
C GLU A 46 -4.14 9.12 5.19
N PHE A 47 -3.14 8.68 4.41
CA PHE A 47 -1.95 8.07 5.00
C PHE A 47 -1.16 9.10 5.80
N THR A 48 -0.68 8.69 6.98
CA THR A 48 0.06 9.56 7.90
C THR A 48 1.32 8.85 8.39
N SER A 49 2.43 9.60 8.40
CA SER A 49 3.67 9.22 9.07
C SER A 49 4.25 10.45 9.79
N LEU A 50 5.45 10.33 10.33
CA LEU A 50 6.15 11.45 10.96
C LEU A 50 7.42 11.82 10.18
N CYS A 51 7.75 13.10 10.18
CA CYS A 51 9.06 13.55 9.75
C CYS A 51 10.13 12.99 10.72
N PRO A 52 11.16 12.28 10.23
CA PRO A 52 12.16 11.70 11.10
C PRO A 52 13.06 12.72 11.79
N ILE A 53 13.06 13.98 11.29
CA ILE A 53 13.88 15.05 11.83
C ILE A 53 13.10 15.91 12.83
N THR A 54 11.89 16.34 12.48
CA THR A 54 11.09 17.29 13.27
C THR A 54 10.01 16.63 14.12
N GLY A 55 9.64 15.38 13.84
CA GLY A 55 8.52 14.70 14.47
C GLY A 55 7.14 15.25 14.08
N GLN A 56 7.08 16.16 13.10
CA GLN A 56 5.81 16.68 12.58
C GLN A 56 5.10 15.64 11.74
N PRO A 57 3.75 15.62 11.74
CA PRO A 57 3.01 14.69 10.91
C PRO A 57 3.14 15.02 9.42
N ASP A 58 3.33 13.96 8.63
CA ASP A 58 3.31 13.99 7.17
C ASP A 58 2.10 13.23 6.66
N PHE A 59 1.55 13.72 5.55
CA PHE A 59 0.34 13.15 4.95
C PHE A 59 0.60 12.78 3.49
N ALA A 60 0.00 11.69 3.05
CA ALA A 60 0.08 11.27 1.66
C ALA A 60 -1.21 10.64 1.17
N HIS A 61 -1.42 10.75 -0.12
CA HIS A 61 -2.37 9.92 -0.86
C HIS A 61 -1.58 8.78 -1.49
N LEU A 62 -1.77 7.57 -1.01
CA LEU A 62 -1.11 6.39 -1.56
C LEU A 62 -2.04 5.65 -2.52
N VAL A 63 -1.52 5.24 -3.66
CA VAL A 63 -2.23 4.37 -4.60
C VAL A 63 -1.34 3.19 -4.95
N ILE A 64 -1.83 1.97 -4.69
CA ILE A 64 -1.16 0.73 -5.06
C ILE A 64 -2.01 0.01 -6.07
N ASP A 65 -1.41 -0.31 -7.22
CA ASP A 65 -1.98 -1.19 -8.24
C ASP A 65 -1.15 -2.46 -8.33
N TYR A 66 -1.78 -3.61 -8.41
CA TYR A 66 -1.06 -4.85 -8.64
C TYR A 66 -1.85 -5.83 -9.51
N ALA A 67 -1.12 -6.65 -10.25
CA ALA A 67 -1.66 -7.77 -11.01
C ALA A 67 -1.42 -9.05 -10.21
N PRO A 68 -2.44 -9.62 -9.56
CA PRO A 68 -2.22 -10.79 -8.70
C PRO A 68 -1.88 -12.04 -9.52
N ASP A 69 -1.02 -12.89 -8.95
CA ASP A 69 -0.80 -14.26 -9.40
C ASP A 69 -1.59 -15.21 -8.49
N ALA A 70 -0.94 -15.93 -7.61
CA ALA A 70 -1.59 -16.89 -6.71
C ALA A 70 -2.34 -16.25 -5.54
N TRP A 71 -1.95 -15.04 -5.15
CA TRP A 71 -2.40 -14.40 -3.92
C TRP A 71 -2.95 -13.00 -4.15
N ILE A 72 -3.97 -12.65 -3.35
CA ILE A 72 -4.49 -11.29 -3.22
C ILE A 72 -4.22 -10.78 -1.81
N LEU A 73 -4.00 -9.47 -1.69
CA LEU A 73 -3.72 -8.80 -0.42
C LEU A 73 -5.01 -8.72 0.42
N GLU A 74 -4.92 -9.12 1.69
CA GLU A 74 -6.05 -9.00 2.61
C GLU A 74 -6.15 -7.55 3.10
N SER A 75 -7.31 -6.94 2.93
CA SER A 75 -7.51 -5.49 3.07
C SER A 75 -7.42 -4.99 4.52
N LYS A 76 -7.89 -5.75 5.50
CA LYS A 76 -7.84 -5.33 6.90
C LYS A 76 -6.42 -5.35 7.46
N SER A 77 -5.64 -6.37 7.15
CA SER A 77 -4.23 -6.43 7.54
C SER A 77 -3.43 -5.30 6.90
N PHE A 78 -3.73 -4.98 5.64
CA PHE A 78 -3.09 -3.86 4.95
C PHE A 78 -3.46 -2.51 5.58
N LYS A 79 -4.71 -2.29 5.92
CA LYS A 79 -5.16 -1.10 6.65
C LYS A 79 -4.41 -0.95 7.99
N LEU A 80 -4.29 -2.03 8.75
CA LEU A 80 -3.57 -2.00 10.03
C LEU A 80 -2.06 -1.72 9.83
N TYR A 81 -1.47 -2.31 8.80
CA TYR A 81 -0.08 -2.04 8.43
C TYR A 81 0.14 -0.56 8.11
N LEU A 82 -0.69 0.04 7.27
CA LEU A 82 -0.61 1.47 6.95
C LEU A 82 -0.80 2.34 8.21
N SER A 83 -1.74 1.97 9.08
CA SER A 83 -1.99 2.69 10.34
C SER A 83 -0.80 2.65 11.29
N SER A 84 0.04 1.63 11.22
CA SER A 84 1.24 1.49 12.05
C SER A 84 2.32 2.55 11.79
N PHE A 85 2.26 3.21 10.64
CA PHE A 85 3.19 4.31 10.31
C PHE A 85 2.86 5.63 11.01
N ARG A 86 1.70 5.74 11.64
CA ARG A 86 1.23 7.01 12.23
C ARG A 86 2.22 7.66 13.19
N ASN A 87 2.97 6.86 13.95
CA ASN A 87 3.97 7.34 14.90
C ASN A 87 5.40 6.97 14.48
N GLU A 88 5.59 6.65 13.21
CA GLU A 88 6.87 6.20 12.65
C GLU A 88 7.53 7.32 11.85
N GLY A 89 8.77 7.65 12.20
CA GLY A 89 9.59 8.61 11.44
C GLY A 89 10.15 7.96 10.17
N ALA A 90 9.77 8.48 9.01
CA ALA A 90 10.25 7.98 7.72
C ALA A 90 10.33 9.08 6.68
N PHE A 91 11.36 9.06 5.84
CA PHE A 91 11.38 9.90 4.64
C PHE A 91 10.31 9.45 3.65
N HIS A 92 9.76 10.40 2.89
CA HIS A 92 8.69 10.11 1.92
C HIS A 92 9.08 9.03 0.91
N GLU A 93 10.29 9.11 0.40
CA GLU A 93 10.84 8.16 -0.57
C GLU A 93 10.99 6.76 0.04
N ASP A 94 11.59 6.67 1.21
CA ASP A 94 11.80 5.40 1.91
C ASP A 94 10.47 4.76 2.28
N CYS A 95 9.57 5.53 2.86
CA CYS A 95 8.24 5.06 3.27
C CYS A 95 7.45 4.47 2.08
N THR A 96 7.37 5.22 0.98
CA THR A 96 6.64 4.79 -0.21
C THR A 96 7.22 3.51 -0.82
N VAL A 97 8.53 3.47 -0.99
CA VAL A 97 9.22 2.31 -1.58
C VAL A 97 9.14 1.10 -0.65
N ALA A 98 9.31 1.29 0.65
CA ALA A 98 9.23 0.21 1.64
C ALA A 98 7.83 -0.45 1.65
N ILE A 99 6.77 0.35 1.57
CA ILE A 99 5.39 -0.17 1.47
C ILE A 99 5.22 -1.01 0.21
N GLY A 100 5.68 -0.52 -0.94
CA GLY A 100 5.61 -1.26 -2.20
C GLY A 100 6.35 -2.60 -2.13
N LYS A 101 7.57 -2.59 -1.61
CA LYS A 101 8.38 -3.82 -1.42
C LYS A 101 7.71 -4.81 -0.48
N ARG A 102 7.19 -4.32 0.67
CA ARG A 102 6.54 -5.18 1.66
C ARG A 102 5.30 -5.88 1.11
N VAL A 103 4.48 -5.17 0.34
CA VAL A 103 3.31 -5.76 -0.32
C VAL A 103 3.75 -6.78 -1.37
N THR A 104 4.75 -6.45 -2.18
CA THR A 104 5.30 -7.36 -3.19
C THR A 104 5.80 -8.67 -2.57
N GLU A 105 6.53 -8.60 -1.47
CA GLU A 105 7.00 -9.79 -0.73
C GLU A 105 5.85 -10.62 -0.16
N ALA A 106 4.80 -9.96 0.29
CA ALA A 106 3.66 -10.65 0.90
C ALA A 106 2.81 -11.44 -0.09
N ILE A 107 2.58 -10.91 -1.29
CA ILE A 107 1.62 -11.48 -2.24
C ILE A 107 2.25 -12.03 -3.53
N GLU A 108 3.52 -11.77 -3.77
CA GLU A 108 4.26 -12.28 -4.95
C GLU A 108 3.48 -12.07 -6.27
N PRO A 109 3.10 -10.83 -6.62
CA PRO A 109 2.27 -10.56 -7.80
C PRO A 109 3.07 -10.69 -9.08
N HIS A 110 2.40 -10.72 -10.24
CA HIS A 110 3.09 -10.56 -11.53
C HIS A 110 3.72 -9.18 -11.65
N TRP A 111 3.04 -8.16 -11.15
CA TRP A 111 3.44 -6.77 -11.25
C TRP A 111 2.78 -5.95 -10.13
N LEU A 112 3.48 -4.94 -9.68
CA LEU A 112 2.97 -3.98 -8.70
C LEU A 112 3.56 -2.61 -8.98
N ARG A 113 2.77 -1.56 -8.83
CA ARG A 113 3.26 -0.18 -8.72
C ARG A 113 2.64 0.52 -7.53
N ILE A 114 3.37 1.46 -6.97
CA ILE A 114 2.89 2.38 -5.94
C ILE A 114 3.19 3.81 -6.33
N GLY A 115 2.21 4.70 -6.17
CA GLY A 115 2.38 6.14 -6.18
C GLY A 115 2.15 6.69 -4.79
N GLY A 116 3.13 7.41 -4.25
CA GLY A 116 3.02 8.17 -3.01
C GLY A 116 2.97 9.65 -3.33
N TYR A 117 1.81 10.25 -3.15
CA TYR A 117 1.56 11.67 -3.43
C TYR A 117 1.52 12.41 -2.11
N TRP A 118 2.67 12.96 -1.72
CA TRP A 118 2.86 13.56 -0.41
C TRP A 118 2.46 15.02 -0.39
N PHE A 119 1.85 15.42 0.71
CA PHE A 119 1.50 16.81 0.94
C PHE A 119 2.77 17.64 1.17
N PRO A 120 2.74 18.94 0.80
CA PRO A 120 3.96 19.75 0.79
C PRO A 120 4.54 19.97 2.18
N ARG A 121 5.87 20.02 2.22
CA ARG A 121 6.65 20.58 3.30
C ARG A 121 7.39 21.82 2.78
N GLY A 122 7.34 22.90 3.53
CA GLY A 122 7.92 24.17 3.05
C GLY A 122 7.34 24.61 1.71
N GLY A 123 6.08 24.27 1.42
CA GLY A 123 5.40 24.59 0.18
C GLY A 123 5.73 23.66 -1.00
N MET A 124 6.57 22.63 -0.81
CA MET A 124 7.02 21.74 -1.89
C MET A 124 6.48 20.31 -1.70
N PRO A 125 5.56 19.86 -2.56
CA PRO A 125 5.11 18.47 -2.56
C PRO A 125 6.16 17.55 -3.20
N ILE A 126 6.17 16.29 -2.77
CA ILE A 126 7.01 15.24 -3.35
C ILE A 126 6.11 14.09 -3.78
N ASP A 127 6.22 13.66 -5.03
CA ASP A 127 5.58 12.46 -5.52
C ASP A 127 6.65 11.38 -5.71
N VAL A 128 6.39 10.19 -5.19
CA VAL A 128 7.32 9.06 -5.23
C VAL A 128 6.67 7.90 -5.97
N PHE A 129 7.37 7.33 -6.95
CA PHE A 129 6.87 6.26 -7.80
C PHE A 129 7.83 5.08 -7.76
N TRP A 130 7.29 3.88 -7.55
CA TRP A 130 8.05 2.65 -7.59
C TRP A 130 7.23 1.54 -8.23
N GLN A 131 7.89 0.65 -8.95
CA GLN A 131 7.25 -0.53 -9.51
C GLN A 131 8.15 -1.76 -9.43
N TRP A 132 7.53 -2.92 -9.51
CA TRP A 132 8.17 -4.22 -9.53
C TRP A 132 7.47 -5.15 -10.53
N GLY A 133 8.27 -6.04 -11.15
CA GLY A 133 7.77 -7.04 -12.06
C GLY A 133 7.40 -6.51 -13.44
N GLU A 134 6.71 -7.34 -14.21
CA GLU A 134 6.26 -7.02 -15.56
C GLU A 134 4.74 -7.02 -15.62
N LEU A 135 4.18 -5.92 -16.13
CA LEU A 135 2.74 -5.82 -16.35
C LEU A 135 2.29 -6.84 -17.39
N PRO A 136 1.33 -7.73 -17.07
CA PRO A 136 0.82 -8.68 -18.05
C PRO A 136 0.27 -7.97 -19.29
N GLN A 137 0.54 -8.54 -20.45
CA GLN A 137 0.11 -7.99 -21.72
C GLN A 137 -1.42 -7.97 -21.84
N GLY A 138 -1.97 -6.87 -22.35
CA GLY A 138 -3.38 -6.72 -22.62
C GLY A 138 -4.26 -6.45 -21.40
N VAL A 139 -3.66 -6.27 -20.21
CA VAL A 139 -4.43 -5.91 -19.02
C VAL A 139 -4.83 -4.42 -19.05
N TRP A 140 -6.05 -4.14 -18.60
CA TRP A 140 -6.49 -2.76 -18.44
C TRP A 140 -5.87 -2.14 -17.20
N LEU A 141 -5.04 -1.11 -17.37
CA LEU A 141 -4.38 -0.35 -16.31
C LEU A 141 -4.93 1.09 -16.30
N PRO A 142 -5.83 1.43 -15.37
CA PRO A 142 -6.31 2.80 -15.23
C PRO A 142 -5.21 3.75 -14.72
N ASP A 143 -5.28 5.02 -15.11
CA ASP A 143 -4.46 6.05 -14.50
C ASP A 143 -4.74 6.17 -13.00
N GLN A 144 -3.76 6.61 -12.22
CA GLN A 144 -3.96 6.79 -10.77
C GLN A 144 -4.82 7.99 -10.43
N ASN A 145 -4.93 8.97 -11.32
CA ASN A 145 -5.83 10.13 -11.24
C ASN A 145 -5.71 10.94 -9.93
N VAL A 146 -4.53 10.96 -9.32
CA VAL A 146 -4.28 11.83 -8.18
C VAL A 146 -3.93 13.21 -8.71
N SER A 147 -4.75 14.18 -8.36
CA SER A 147 -4.52 15.57 -8.79
C SER A 147 -3.22 16.11 -8.21
N PRO A 148 -2.41 16.86 -8.99
CA PRO A 148 -1.27 17.58 -8.44
C PRO A 148 -1.72 18.49 -7.31
N TYR A 149 -0.89 18.64 -6.30
CA TYR A 149 -1.18 19.60 -5.23
C TYR A 149 -1.11 21.03 -5.77
N ARG A 150 -2.16 21.79 -5.55
CA ARG A 150 -2.29 23.16 -6.04
C ARG A 150 -2.49 24.21 -4.92
N GLY A 151 -2.23 23.85 -3.67
CA GLY A 151 -2.49 24.72 -2.54
C GLY A 151 -3.99 24.81 -2.25
N ARG A 152 -4.45 26.00 -1.86
CA ARG A 152 -5.86 26.25 -1.48
C ARG A 152 -6.80 26.48 -2.66
N GLY A 153 -6.29 26.48 -3.82
CA GLY A 153 -7.08 26.87 -5.00
C GLY A 153 -7.49 25.72 -5.86
#